data_f28edcc2771141cec088c0a14d5a9da8
#
_entry.id   f28edcc2771141cec088c0a14d5a9da8
#
_cell.length_a   1.000
_cell.length_b   1.000
_cell.length_c   1.000
_cell.angle_alpha   90.00
_cell.angle_beta   90.00
_cell.angle_gamma   90.00
#
_symmetry.space_group_name_H-M   'P 1'
#
loop_
_entity.id
_entity.type
_entity.pdbx_description
1 polymer ?
#
loop_
_entity_poly.entity_id
_entity_poly.type
_entity_poly.pdbx_seq_one_letter_code
_entity_poly.pdbx_strand_id
1 'polypeptide(L)'
;MRTLKYVLVSILGLPMLMSAQPASVKSYSDPDAREVYRALIAPQAKRSPLLLSTTVKPWICLVSPKEIADPEFRESMEVFHDVNQEVWDLSSVLSDRKTISQAQLDETFKPGVIEGWKLFREKYPDFVGYVALSAVGFNKAHTVAVVYSEGRCGGKCGAGGFKYFRRTPRGWQRAKKDFPSCDWIS
;
A
#
# COMPACT_ATOMS: atom_id res chain seq x y z
N MET A 1 -24.23 74.91 17.51
CA MET A 1 -24.08 73.54 17.96
C MET A 1 -24.29 72.59 16.76
N ARG A 2 -23.22 71.95 16.26
CA ARG A 2 -23.28 71.00 15.15
C ARG A 2 -23.10 69.57 15.70
N THR A 3 -24.13 68.78 15.56
CA THR A 3 -24.19 67.38 15.97
C THR A 3 -23.55 66.50 14.93
N LEU A 4 -22.44 65.84 15.27
CA LEU A 4 -21.70 64.92 14.42
C LEU A 4 -22.36 63.51 14.58
N LYS A 5 -22.92 62.97 13.47
CA LYS A 5 -23.49 61.60 13.47
C LYS A 5 -22.36 60.64 13.03
N TYR A 6 -21.99 59.74 13.93
CA TYR A 6 -21.08 58.60 13.61
C TYR A 6 -21.89 57.50 12.96
N VAL A 7 -21.48 57.11 11.73
CA VAL A 7 -21.97 55.90 11.06
C VAL A 7 -21.01 54.74 11.40
N LEU A 8 -21.51 53.78 12.16
CA LEU A 8 -20.84 52.51 12.43
C LEU A 8 -21.00 51.58 11.22
N VAL A 9 -19.94 51.35 10.47
CA VAL A 9 -19.90 50.33 9.44
C VAL A 9 -19.47 49.01 10.10
N SER A 10 -20.41 48.10 10.29
CA SER A 10 -20.13 46.72 10.75
C SER A 10 -19.64 45.87 9.58
N ILE A 11 -18.36 45.59 9.56
CA ILE A 11 -17.78 44.63 8.60
C ILE A 11 -18.05 43.23 9.15
N LEU A 12 -19.05 42.53 8.60
CA LEU A 12 -19.31 41.12 8.82
C LEU A 12 -18.21 40.30 8.06
N GLY A 13 -17.17 39.90 8.79
CA GLY A 13 -16.19 38.95 8.30
C GLY A 13 -16.84 37.57 8.16
N LEU A 14 -17.09 37.14 6.92
CA LEU A 14 -17.41 35.74 6.62
C LEU A 14 -16.15 34.87 6.89
N PRO A 15 -16.23 33.80 7.71
CA PRO A 15 -15.14 32.85 7.83
C PRO A 15 -15.01 32.12 6.49
N MET A 16 -13.87 32.31 5.80
CA MET A 16 -13.46 31.43 4.70
C MET A 16 -13.22 30.03 5.28
N LEU A 17 -14.16 29.12 5.07
CA LEU A 17 -13.96 27.69 5.24
C LEU A 17 -12.91 27.27 4.18
N MET A 18 -11.64 27.26 4.57
CA MET A 18 -10.60 26.59 3.81
C MET A 18 -10.91 25.09 3.80
N SER A 19 -11.53 24.62 2.72
CA SER A 19 -11.66 23.20 2.41
C SER A 19 -10.25 22.68 2.17
N ALA A 20 -9.69 21.95 3.14
CA ALA A 20 -8.44 21.24 2.95
C ALA A 20 -8.67 20.19 1.86
N GLN A 21 -8.14 20.44 0.66
CA GLN A 21 -8.10 19.43 -0.38
C GLN A 21 -7.29 18.23 0.13
N PRO A 22 -7.80 16.99 0.00
CA PRO A 22 -7.02 15.83 0.35
C PRO A 22 -5.73 15.84 -0.49
N ALA A 23 -4.59 15.66 0.18
CA ALA A 23 -3.30 15.59 -0.48
C ALA A 23 -3.36 14.52 -1.58
N SER A 24 -3.05 14.89 -2.82
CA SER A 24 -3.04 13.95 -3.93
C SER A 24 -1.96 12.90 -3.68
N VAL A 25 -2.36 11.62 -3.62
CA VAL A 25 -1.42 10.50 -3.50
C VAL A 25 -0.57 10.45 -4.76
N LYS A 26 0.76 10.41 -4.61
CA LYS A 26 1.70 10.35 -5.74
C LYS A 26 1.59 9.00 -6.46
N SER A 27 1.69 9.01 -7.79
CA SER A 27 1.71 7.77 -8.58
C SER A 27 3.05 7.05 -8.47
N TYR A 28 2.99 5.74 -8.26
CA TYR A 28 4.16 4.85 -8.26
C TYR A 28 4.30 4.22 -9.65
N SER A 29 5.36 4.57 -10.38
CA SER A 29 5.49 4.24 -11.81
C SER A 29 6.76 3.44 -12.18
N ASP A 30 7.45 2.86 -11.19
CA ASP A 30 8.66 2.05 -11.44
C ASP A 30 8.31 0.77 -12.24
N PRO A 31 8.88 0.58 -13.45
CA PRO A 31 8.57 -0.58 -14.30
C PRO A 31 9.04 -1.91 -13.70
N ASP A 32 10.17 -1.92 -12.97
CA ASP A 32 10.67 -3.13 -12.30
C ASP A 32 9.73 -3.54 -11.15
N ALA A 33 9.09 -2.58 -10.48
CA ALA A 33 8.09 -2.89 -9.44
C ALA A 33 6.89 -3.66 -10.01
N ARG A 34 6.43 -3.34 -11.22
CA ARG A 34 5.38 -4.11 -11.91
C ARG A 34 5.78 -5.58 -12.04
N GLU A 35 7.02 -5.85 -12.42
CA GLU A 35 7.51 -7.21 -12.59
C GLU A 35 7.68 -7.95 -11.26
N VAL A 36 8.16 -7.25 -10.22
CA VAL A 36 8.22 -7.82 -8.85
C VAL A 36 6.82 -8.18 -8.37
N TYR A 37 5.81 -7.31 -8.54
CA TYR A 37 4.43 -7.61 -8.16
C TYR A 37 3.85 -8.77 -8.96
N ARG A 38 4.14 -8.88 -10.25
CA ARG A 38 3.76 -10.05 -11.06
C ARG A 38 4.37 -11.34 -10.53
N ALA A 39 5.66 -11.33 -10.20
CA ALA A 39 6.35 -12.49 -9.63
C ALA A 39 5.82 -12.87 -8.24
N LEU A 40 5.42 -11.88 -7.44
CA LEU A 40 4.83 -12.09 -6.12
C LEU A 40 3.45 -12.76 -6.21
N ILE A 41 2.60 -12.31 -7.14
CA ILE A 41 1.18 -12.68 -7.21
C ILE A 41 0.97 -13.95 -8.03
N ALA A 42 1.79 -14.20 -9.04
CA ALA A 42 1.61 -15.30 -10.00
C ALA A 42 1.48 -16.72 -9.38
N PRO A 43 2.21 -17.07 -8.30
CA PRO A 43 2.14 -18.42 -7.73
C PRO A 43 0.85 -18.70 -6.94
N GLN A 44 0.04 -17.70 -6.60
CA GLN A 44 -1.00 -17.82 -5.57
C GLN A 44 -2.40 -18.12 -6.12
N ALA A 45 -2.59 -18.16 -7.43
CA ALA A 45 -3.92 -17.91 -7.94
C ALA A 45 -4.55 -19.05 -8.73
N LYS A 46 -5.25 -19.94 -8.02
CA LYS A 46 -6.49 -20.53 -8.60
C LYS A 46 -7.59 -19.46 -8.75
N ARG A 47 -7.53 -18.36 -7.98
CA ARG A 47 -8.34 -17.15 -8.13
C ARG A 47 -7.43 -15.94 -7.92
N SER A 48 -7.45 -14.98 -8.82
CA SER A 48 -6.69 -13.74 -8.68
C SER A 48 -7.18 -12.96 -7.46
N PRO A 49 -6.29 -12.47 -6.59
CA PRO A 49 -6.70 -11.59 -5.50
C PRO A 49 -7.14 -10.22 -6.05
N LEU A 50 -8.04 -9.56 -5.33
CA LEU A 50 -8.31 -8.14 -5.50
C LEU A 50 -7.14 -7.37 -4.86
N LEU A 51 -6.57 -6.39 -5.55
CA LEU A 51 -5.40 -5.66 -5.06
C LEU A 51 -5.80 -4.28 -4.54
N LEU A 52 -5.22 -3.88 -3.41
CA LEU A 52 -5.36 -2.50 -2.95
C LEU A 52 -4.59 -1.57 -3.90
N SER A 53 -5.24 -0.50 -4.35
CA SER A 53 -4.66 0.44 -5.31
C SER A 53 -3.66 1.41 -4.69
N THR A 54 -3.49 1.41 -3.37
CA THR A 54 -2.50 2.22 -2.65
C THR A 54 -1.56 1.34 -1.86
N THR A 55 -0.34 1.84 -1.62
CA THR A 55 0.62 1.11 -0.79
C THR A 55 0.18 1.08 0.68
N VAL A 56 0.62 0.02 1.38
CA VAL A 56 0.49 -0.11 2.83
C VAL A 56 1.86 -0.11 3.49
N LYS A 57 1.91 0.37 4.72
CA LYS A 57 3.10 0.28 5.58
C LYS A 57 3.02 -1.00 6.42
N PRO A 58 4.14 -1.72 6.62
CA PRO A 58 4.18 -2.81 7.59
C PRO A 58 3.83 -2.26 8.98
N TRP A 59 2.88 -2.90 9.67
CA TRP A 59 2.40 -2.43 10.98
C TRP A 59 2.71 -3.39 12.13
N ILE A 60 2.98 -4.66 11.83
CA ILE A 60 3.22 -5.68 12.87
C ILE A 60 4.68 -5.68 13.31
N CYS A 61 5.61 -5.62 12.35
CA CYS A 61 7.02 -5.49 12.67
C CYS A 61 7.81 -4.82 11.53
N LEU A 62 8.96 -4.30 11.86
CA LEU A 62 9.91 -3.72 10.91
C LEU A 62 11.19 -4.55 10.96
N VAL A 63 11.64 -5.02 9.78
CA VAL A 63 12.96 -5.65 9.65
C VAL A 63 14.01 -4.55 9.58
N SER A 64 14.98 -4.59 10.50
CA SER A 64 16.12 -3.68 10.43
C SER A 64 17.06 -4.07 9.31
N PRO A 65 17.58 -3.13 8.48
CA PRO A 65 18.61 -3.43 7.50
C PRO A 65 19.84 -4.13 8.10
N LYS A 66 20.17 -3.85 9.36
CA LYS A 66 21.30 -4.46 10.08
C LYS A 66 21.13 -5.96 10.33
N GLU A 67 19.91 -6.47 10.32
CA GLU A 67 19.62 -7.89 10.47
C GLU A 67 19.88 -8.68 9.18
N ILE A 68 20.11 -7.99 8.06
CA ILE A 68 20.32 -8.59 6.74
C ILE A 68 21.83 -8.69 6.47
N ALA A 69 22.36 -9.91 6.44
CA ALA A 69 23.78 -10.16 6.21
C ALA A 69 24.24 -9.87 4.77
N ASP A 70 23.35 -10.12 3.78
CA ASP A 70 23.63 -9.89 2.36
C ASP A 70 23.60 -8.37 2.05
N PRO A 71 24.70 -7.77 1.57
CA PRO A 71 24.81 -6.32 1.40
C PRO A 71 23.85 -5.76 0.35
N GLU A 72 23.54 -6.50 -0.74
CA GLU A 72 22.60 -6.05 -1.75
C GLU A 72 21.17 -5.97 -1.19
N PHE A 73 20.75 -6.97 -0.41
CA PHE A 73 19.44 -6.97 0.23
C PHE A 73 19.37 -6.00 1.40
N ARG A 74 20.48 -5.71 2.08
CA ARG A 74 20.56 -4.66 3.10
C ARG A 74 20.29 -3.30 2.48
N GLU A 75 20.97 -2.95 1.39
CA GLU A 75 20.74 -1.72 0.63
C GLU A 75 19.28 -1.63 0.15
N SER A 76 18.74 -2.71 -0.38
CA SER A 76 17.35 -2.80 -0.81
C SER A 76 16.36 -2.55 0.34
N MET A 77 16.66 -3.02 1.56
CA MET A 77 15.83 -2.76 2.76
C MET A 77 15.94 -1.31 3.24
N GLU A 78 17.12 -0.68 3.13
CA GLU A 78 17.29 0.75 3.41
C GLU A 78 16.40 1.59 2.49
N VAL A 79 16.47 1.33 1.18
CA VAL A 79 15.59 1.98 0.19
C VAL A 79 14.11 1.66 0.45
N PHE A 80 13.78 0.42 0.87
CA PHE A 80 12.42 0.06 1.26
C PHE A 80 11.90 0.95 2.38
N HIS A 81 12.69 1.20 3.41
CA HIS A 81 12.29 2.09 4.51
C HIS A 81 12.04 3.52 4.03
N ASP A 82 12.90 4.03 3.15
CA ASP A 82 12.79 5.40 2.63
C ASP A 82 11.54 5.57 1.74
N VAL A 83 11.34 4.68 0.76
CA VAL A 83 10.24 4.80 -0.20
C VAL A 83 8.87 4.59 0.46
N ASN A 84 8.79 3.82 1.55
CA ASN A 84 7.55 3.56 2.27
C ASN A 84 7.26 4.56 3.41
N GLN A 85 7.99 5.70 3.48
CA GLN A 85 7.59 6.83 4.32
C GLN A 85 6.28 7.47 3.82
N GLU A 86 6.05 7.43 2.52
CA GLU A 86 4.84 7.96 1.87
C GLU A 86 3.88 6.83 1.45
N VAL A 87 2.62 7.21 1.18
CA VAL A 87 1.64 6.34 0.54
C VAL A 87 1.64 6.64 -0.96
N TRP A 88 1.65 5.61 -1.79
CA TRP A 88 1.71 5.71 -3.24
C TRP A 88 0.46 5.10 -3.89
N ASP A 89 0.03 5.68 -5.01
CA ASP A 89 -0.95 5.06 -5.89
C ASP A 89 -0.27 4.04 -6.81
N LEU A 90 -0.70 2.80 -6.72
CA LEU A 90 -0.17 1.65 -7.48
C LEU A 90 -0.92 1.41 -8.79
N SER A 91 -1.93 2.19 -9.14
CA SER A 91 -2.82 1.93 -10.27
C SER A 91 -2.06 1.78 -11.60
N SER A 92 -0.97 2.54 -11.79
CA SER A 92 -0.14 2.46 -13.01
C SER A 92 0.62 1.14 -13.13
N VAL A 93 1.20 0.63 -12.04
CA VAL A 93 1.97 -0.62 -12.02
C VAL A 93 1.09 -1.86 -11.89
N LEU A 94 -0.18 -1.69 -11.48
CA LEU A 94 -1.19 -2.75 -11.36
C LEU A 94 -2.26 -2.70 -12.47
N SER A 95 -2.02 -1.98 -13.57
CA SER A 95 -3.01 -1.71 -14.62
C SER A 95 -3.59 -2.96 -15.32
N ASP A 96 -2.93 -4.11 -15.21
CA ASP A 96 -3.39 -5.41 -15.71
C ASP A 96 -4.14 -6.24 -14.65
N ARG A 97 -4.48 -5.65 -13.50
CA ARG A 97 -5.11 -6.32 -12.36
C ARG A 97 -6.40 -5.63 -11.93
N LYS A 98 -7.27 -6.37 -11.26
CA LYS A 98 -8.43 -5.78 -10.58
C LYS A 98 -7.98 -5.16 -9.27
N THR A 99 -8.32 -3.90 -9.07
CA THR A 99 -7.95 -3.14 -7.87
C THR A 99 -9.18 -2.66 -7.11
N ILE A 100 -8.98 -2.38 -5.83
CA ILE A 100 -9.93 -1.73 -4.93
C ILE A 100 -9.23 -0.52 -4.28
N SER A 101 -9.88 0.62 -4.21
CA SER A 101 -9.34 1.77 -3.49
C SER A 101 -9.50 1.64 -1.98
N GLN A 102 -8.66 2.35 -1.20
CA GLN A 102 -8.81 2.41 0.25
C GLN A 102 -10.21 2.91 0.64
N ALA A 103 -10.73 3.94 -0.02
CA ALA A 103 -12.06 4.47 0.25
C ALA A 103 -13.18 3.43 0.02
N GLN A 104 -13.07 2.61 -1.04
CA GLN A 104 -14.04 1.53 -1.28
C GLN A 104 -13.93 0.42 -0.24
N LEU A 105 -12.72 0.15 0.24
CA LEU A 105 -12.49 -0.83 1.31
C LEU A 105 -13.07 -0.31 2.62
N ASP A 106 -12.77 0.93 3.00
CA ASP A 106 -13.27 1.57 4.22
C ASP A 106 -14.81 1.61 4.25
N GLU A 107 -15.44 1.98 3.14
CA GLU A 107 -16.92 1.98 3.03
C GLU A 107 -17.49 0.55 3.17
N THR A 108 -16.84 -0.45 2.58
CA THR A 108 -17.25 -1.85 2.69
C THR A 108 -17.17 -2.37 4.13
N PHE A 109 -16.17 -1.95 4.89
CA PHE A 109 -15.95 -2.39 6.28
C PHE A 109 -16.49 -1.42 7.34
N LYS A 110 -17.17 -0.35 6.95
CA LYS A 110 -17.78 0.62 7.86
C LYS A 110 -18.77 0.02 8.89
N PRO A 111 -19.58 -1.01 8.57
CA PRO A 111 -20.43 -1.67 9.55
C PRO A 111 -19.70 -2.57 10.54
N GLY A 112 -18.38 -2.73 10.41
CA GLY A 112 -17.54 -3.61 11.22
C GLY A 112 -17.05 -4.84 10.47
N VAL A 113 -16.15 -5.61 11.10
CA VAL A 113 -15.39 -6.68 10.45
C VAL A 113 -16.28 -7.80 9.91
N ILE A 114 -17.24 -8.27 10.70
CA ILE A 114 -18.09 -9.42 10.33
C ILE A 114 -18.99 -9.06 9.15
N GLU A 115 -19.73 -7.98 9.28
CA GLU A 115 -20.64 -7.51 8.22
C GLU A 115 -19.87 -7.03 6.99
N GLY A 116 -18.72 -6.37 7.20
CA GLY A 116 -17.83 -5.95 6.11
C GLY A 116 -17.36 -7.12 5.23
N TRP A 117 -17.01 -8.26 5.82
CA TRP A 117 -16.66 -9.44 5.04
C TRP A 117 -17.83 -10.08 4.29
N LYS A 118 -19.05 -9.96 4.83
CA LYS A 118 -20.26 -10.37 4.12
C LYS A 118 -20.49 -9.49 2.90
N LEU A 119 -20.49 -8.16 3.09
CA LEU A 119 -20.62 -7.17 2.01
C LEU A 119 -19.50 -7.29 0.99
N PHE A 120 -18.26 -7.57 1.42
CA PHE A 120 -17.15 -7.79 0.51
C PHE A 120 -17.41 -8.97 -0.43
N ARG A 121 -17.87 -10.11 0.09
CA ARG A 121 -18.18 -11.30 -0.73
C ARG A 121 -19.36 -11.08 -1.67
N GLU A 122 -20.35 -10.30 -1.26
CA GLU A 122 -21.50 -9.92 -2.09
C GLU A 122 -21.05 -9.00 -3.26
N LYS A 123 -20.20 -8.02 -2.96
CA LYS A 123 -19.73 -7.02 -3.93
C LYS A 123 -18.63 -7.57 -4.85
N TYR A 124 -17.81 -8.49 -4.38
CA TYR A 124 -16.66 -9.06 -5.08
C TYR A 124 -16.69 -10.59 -5.08
N PRO A 125 -17.71 -11.24 -5.69
CA PRO A 125 -17.93 -12.69 -5.58
C PRO A 125 -16.81 -13.54 -6.17
N ASP A 126 -16.05 -13.00 -7.16
CA ASP A 126 -14.94 -13.69 -7.80
C ASP A 126 -13.65 -13.68 -6.98
N PHE A 127 -13.63 -12.94 -5.86
CA PHE A 127 -12.45 -12.75 -5.03
C PHE A 127 -12.68 -13.33 -3.63
N VAL A 128 -11.71 -14.09 -3.13
CA VAL A 128 -11.77 -14.62 -1.75
C VAL A 128 -11.37 -13.57 -0.71
N GLY A 129 -10.73 -12.49 -1.14
CA GLY A 129 -10.23 -11.43 -0.28
C GLY A 129 -9.42 -10.41 -1.09
N TYR A 130 -8.63 -9.62 -0.40
CA TYR A 130 -7.75 -8.63 -1.02
C TYR A 130 -6.30 -8.80 -0.56
N VAL A 131 -5.38 -8.28 -1.36
CA VAL A 131 -3.95 -8.18 -1.05
C VAL A 131 -3.54 -6.71 -1.09
N ALA A 132 -2.84 -6.30 -0.04
CA ALA A 132 -2.21 -5.00 0.06
C ALA A 132 -0.69 -5.16 -0.11
N LEU A 133 -0.07 -4.19 -0.77
CA LEU A 133 1.34 -4.19 -1.14
C LEU A 133 2.01 -2.91 -0.64
N SER A 134 3.27 -3.00 -0.23
CA SER A 134 4.13 -1.82 -0.05
C SER A 134 4.71 -1.35 -1.38
N ALA A 135 5.32 -0.16 -1.42
CA ALA A 135 6.28 0.16 -2.46
C ALA A 135 7.48 -0.81 -2.39
N VAL A 136 8.15 -1.03 -3.51
CA VAL A 136 9.30 -1.94 -3.61
C VAL A 136 10.59 -1.18 -3.32
N GLY A 137 11.40 -1.69 -2.41
CA GLY A 137 12.77 -1.22 -2.22
C GLY A 137 13.71 -1.98 -3.14
N PHE A 138 14.42 -1.29 -4.02
CA PHE A 138 15.44 -1.85 -4.89
C PHE A 138 16.84 -1.44 -4.39
N ASN A 139 17.83 -2.32 -4.57
CA ASN A 139 19.22 -1.85 -4.50
C ASN A 139 19.52 -0.98 -5.73
N LYS A 140 20.58 -0.17 -5.67
CA LYS A 140 20.97 0.78 -6.73
C LYS A 140 21.13 0.12 -8.11
N ALA A 141 21.58 -1.14 -8.17
CA ALA A 141 21.76 -1.89 -9.40
C ALA A 141 20.47 -2.53 -9.94
N HIS A 142 19.34 -2.45 -9.21
CA HIS A 142 18.09 -3.15 -9.54
C HIS A 142 18.27 -4.66 -9.76
N THR A 143 19.17 -5.28 -8.98
CA THR A 143 19.43 -6.73 -9.01
C THR A 143 18.69 -7.50 -7.94
N VAL A 144 18.30 -6.81 -6.86
CA VAL A 144 17.49 -7.36 -5.76
C VAL A 144 16.41 -6.38 -5.36
N ALA A 145 15.34 -6.92 -4.78
CA ALA A 145 14.19 -6.16 -4.35
C ALA A 145 13.59 -6.72 -3.06
N VAL A 146 13.03 -5.82 -2.25
CA VAL A 146 12.26 -6.14 -1.04
C VAL A 146 10.87 -5.51 -1.15
N VAL A 147 9.84 -6.29 -0.81
CA VAL A 147 8.46 -5.83 -0.77
C VAL A 147 7.75 -6.45 0.44
N TYR A 148 6.89 -5.68 1.09
CA TYR A 148 5.95 -6.21 2.07
C TYR A 148 4.61 -6.48 1.37
N SER A 149 4.00 -7.60 1.74
CA SER A 149 2.64 -7.92 1.27
C SER A 149 1.81 -8.51 2.39
N GLU A 150 0.53 -8.18 2.41
CA GLU A 150 -0.42 -8.84 3.28
C GLU A 150 -1.70 -9.18 2.52
N GLY A 151 -2.23 -10.37 2.80
CA GLY A 151 -3.52 -10.83 2.29
C GLY A 151 -4.53 -10.94 3.41
N ARG A 152 -5.78 -10.57 3.13
CA ARG A 152 -6.93 -10.67 4.03
C ARG A 152 -8.07 -11.39 3.33
N CYS A 153 -8.66 -12.38 3.98
CA CYS A 153 -9.74 -13.20 3.41
C CYS A 153 -10.92 -13.45 4.38
N GLY A 154 -10.85 -12.86 5.56
CA GLY A 154 -11.89 -12.98 6.60
C GLY A 154 -11.43 -12.36 7.91
N GLY A 155 -12.30 -12.37 8.91
CA GLY A 155 -11.99 -11.81 10.23
C GLY A 155 -10.87 -12.56 10.97
N LYS A 156 -10.67 -13.84 10.66
CA LYS A 156 -9.59 -14.71 11.18
C LYS A 156 -8.86 -15.39 10.02
N CYS A 157 -8.65 -14.68 8.93
CA CYS A 157 -7.99 -15.20 7.75
C CYS A 157 -7.14 -14.09 7.17
N GLY A 158 -5.85 -14.19 7.41
CA GLY A 158 -4.87 -13.24 6.87
C GLY A 158 -3.46 -13.76 7.06
N ALA A 159 -2.57 -13.30 6.21
CA ALA A 159 -1.14 -13.55 6.31
C ALA A 159 -0.37 -12.40 5.66
N GLY A 160 0.81 -12.11 6.17
CA GLY A 160 1.67 -11.07 5.60
C GLY A 160 3.12 -11.26 5.99
N GLY A 161 3.98 -10.44 5.39
CA GLY A 161 5.41 -10.43 5.68
C GLY A 161 6.23 -9.90 4.52
N PHE A 162 7.53 -9.74 4.77
CA PHE A 162 8.48 -9.32 3.77
C PHE A 162 8.80 -10.44 2.78
N LYS A 163 8.97 -10.06 1.53
CA LYS A 163 9.32 -10.96 0.42
C LYS A 163 10.51 -10.38 -0.31
N TYR A 164 11.49 -11.24 -0.57
CA TYR A 164 12.78 -10.88 -1.15
C TYR A 164 12.89 -11.48 -2.54
N PHE A 165 13.34 -10.68 -3.49
CA PHE A 165 13.45 -11.07 -4.89
C PHE A 165 14.84 -10.79 -5.42
N ARG A 166 15.29 -11.62 -6.36
CA ARG A 166 16.53 -11.43 -7.14
C ARG A 166 16.18 -11.45 -8.63
N ARG A 167 16.78 -10.52 -9.36
CA ARG A 167 16.69 -10.49 -10.82
C ARG A 167 17.53 -11.62 -11.41
N THR A 168 16.96 -12.34 -12.36
CA THR A 168 17.61 -13.44 -13.08
C THR A 168 17.38 -13.24 -14.58
N PRO A 169 18.06 -14.00 -15.46
CA PRO A 169 17.76 -13.98 -16.89
C PRO A 169 16.31 -14.35 -17.24
N ARG A 170 15.58 -14.98 -16.30
CA ARG A 170 14.16 -15.36 -16.42
C ARG A 170 13.21 -14.35 -15.74
N GLY A 171 13.69 -13.14 -15.42
CA GLY A 171 12.95 -12.12 -14.68
C GLY A 171 13.13 -12.22 -13.17
N TRP A 172 12.26 -11.53 -12.43
CA TRP A 172 12.30 -11.49 -10.97
C TRP A 172 11.85 -12.81 -10.36
N GLN A 173 12.64 -13.38 -9.47
CA GLN A 173 12.35 -14.63 -8.76
C GLN A 173 12.52 -14.45 -7.26
N ARG A 174 11.67 -15.13 -6.48
CA ARG A 174 11.79 -15.12 -5.03
C ARG A 174 13.16 -15.65 -4.61
N ALA A 175 13.86 -14.93 -3.73
CA ALA A 175 15.14 -15.38 -3.19
C ALA A 175 14.93 -16.63 -2.33
N LYS A 176 15.81 -17.62 -2.51
CA LYS A 176 15.72 -18.91 -1.81
C LYS A 176 16.33 -18.88 -0.40
N LYS A 177 17.05 -17.82 -0.06
CA LYS A 177 17.72 -17.68 1.23
C LYS A 177 16.70 -17.25 2.29
N ASP A 178 16.86 -17.75 3.50
CA ASP A 178 16.09 -17.29 4.65
C ASP A 178 16.54 -15.87 5.03
N PHE A 179 15.62 -14.94 4.91
CA PHE A 179 15.76 -13.56 5.33
C PHE A 179 14.74 -13.26 6.43
N PRO A 180 15.01 -12.27 7.31
CA PRO A 180 14.01 -11.80 8.25
C PRO A 180 12.74 -11.40 7.53
N SER A 181 11.63 -12.09 7.76
CA SER A 181 10.41 -11.91 6.97
C SER A 181 9.27 -11.25 7.75
N CYS A 182 9.34 -11.26 9.09
CA CYS A 182 8.21 -10.81 9.93
C CYS A 182 6.88 -11.44 9.51
N ASP A 183 6.91 -12.72 9.14
CA ASP A 183 5.71 -13.42 8.71
C ASP A 183 4.71 -13.53 9.86
N TRP A 184 3.44 -13.27 9.55
CA TRP A 184 2.34 -13.41 10.48
C TRP A 184 1.15 -14.11 9.81
N ILE A 185 0.35 -14.78 10.61
CA ILE A 185 -0.89 -15.47 10.21
C ILE A 185 -1.95 -15.13 11.27
N SER A 186 -3.19 -14.90 10.87
CA SER A 186 -4.35 -14.67 11.73
C SER A 186 -5.51 -15.59 11.39
#